data_32a165ee16602fbebcc90bb6337b1702
#
_entry.id   32a165ee16602fbebcc90bb6337b1702
#
_cell.length_a   1.000
_cell.length_b   1.000
_cell.length_c   1.000
_cell.angle_alpha   90.00
_cell.angle_beta   90.00
_cell.angle_gamma   90.00
#
_symmetry.space_group_name_H-M   'P 1'
#
loop_
_entity.id
_entity.type
_entity.pdbx_description
1 polymer ?
#
loop_
_entity_poly.entity_id
_entity_poly.type
_entity_poly.pdbx_seq_one_letter_code
_entity_poly.pdbx_strand_id
1 'polypeptide(L)'
;MAISIPNLSFVILIGPSGSGKSTFARKHFRPTEIVSSDTCRGMVSDDENDQNVTNEAFELLHFIARKRLALGRLTVADATNVQPEARKPLIQLARELHCLPVALVFNLPEKVCEQRNRERTDRNFGSHVIRQQRSQLRRSIRGLKREGFSHVFIFDTPEEVEAAVIERTRLWNDKRDDHGPFDIIGDVHGCGDELESLLQTLGYVPVERNGDSAIWGNRSYRHPEGRKAVFLGDLADRGPRIVDTLRLVRNMTADGCALCVPGNHDMKLLRKLRGKNVQITHGLGETVAEIDALPEGVREPFTKEAAEFVDVLISHYVFDDGKLVVAHAGMKEEMQGRGSGKVREFALYGETTGETDEFGLPVRCNWAAEYRGRATVVYGHTPVPEPDWLNRTTNIDTGCVFGGKLTALRWPEREFVSVPAARTYCEPARPFLPTEEDASALSSQQIHDDLLDAEDVLGKRIITTRLRSSVTIREENAVAALEIMSRFAANPKWLIYVAVRNE
;
A
#
# COMPACT_ATOMS: atom_id res chain seq x y z
N MET A 1 -10.38 3.30 -30.87
CA MET A 1 -10.37 3.87 -29.50
C MET A 1 -9.44 3.02 -28.63
N ALA A 2 -8.37 3.61 -28.08
CA ALA A 2 -7.52 2.90 -27.12
C ALA A 2 -8.21 2.91 -25.73
N ILE A 3 -8.26 1.76 -25.08
CA ILE A 3 -8.87 1.55 -23.77
C ILE A 3 -7.82 1.00 -22.83
N SER A 4 -7.35 1.83 -21.93
CA SER A 4 -6.35 1.44 -20.93
C SER A 4 -7.00 0.71 -19.76
N ILE A 5 -6.60 -0.53 -19.53
CA ILE A 5 -7.09 -1.37 -18.42
C ILE A 5 -5.90 -1.80 -17.57
N PRO A 6 -5.88 -1.47 -16.27
CA PRO A 6 -4.84 -1.95 -15.37
C PRO A 6 -4.82 -3.48 -15.27
N ASN A 7 -3.62 -4.06 -15.21
CA ASN A 7 -3.43 -5.51 -15.16
C ASN A 7 -4.16 -6.18 -13.98
N LEU A 8 -4.36 -5.45 -12.89
CA LEU A 8 -5.12 -5.92 -11.72
C LEU A 8 -6.53 -5.33 -11.74
N SER A 9 -7.34 -5.77 -12.68
CA SER A 9 -8.72 -5.31 -12.83
C SER A 9 -9.71 -6.46 -12.83
N PHE A 10 -10.91 -6.17 -12.32
CA PHE A 10 -12.10 -6.97 -12.56
C PHE A 10 -12.93 -6.27 -13.63
N VAL A 11 -12.87 -6.75 -14.85
CA VAL A 11 -13.60 -6.22 -16.00
C VAL A 11 -15.00 -6.80 -16.00
N ILE A 12 -16.01 -5.95 -15.98
CA ILE A 12 -17.43 -6.33 -15.99
C ILE A 12 -18.02 -5.88 -17.32
N LEU A 13 -18.41 -6.84 -18.15
CA LEU A 13 -19.12 -6.56 -19.40
C LEU A 13 -20.57 -6.25 -19.06
N ILE A 14 -21.11 -5.19 -19.66
CA ILE A 14 -22.45 -4.70 -19.41
C ILE A 14 -23.14 -4.46 -20.76
N GLY A 15 -24.29 -5.07 -20.99
CA GLY A 15 -25.06 -4.85 -22.24
C GLY A 15 -26.12 -5.91 -22.48
N PRO A 16 -27.11 -5.64 -23.34
CA PRO A 16 -28.16 -6.57 -23.65
C PRO A 16 -27.66 -7.80 -24.42
N SER A 17 -28.44 -8.84 -24.49
CA SER A 17 -28.19 -10.00 -25.36
C SER A 17 -28.08 -9.53 -26.83
N GLY A 18 -27.18 -10.15 -27.59
CA GLY A 18 -26.90 -9.74 -28.98
C GLY A 18 -26.00 -8.49 -29.12
N SER A 19 -25.56 -7.83 -28.04
CA SER A 19 -24.68 -6.66 -28.14
C SER A 19 -23.23 -6.97 -28.48
N GLY A 20 -22.83 -8.24 -28.54
CA GLY A 20 -21.48 -8.66 -28.95
C GLY A 20 -20.44 -8.77 -27.80
N LYS A 21 -20.85 -8.73 -26.54
CA LYS A 21 -19.98 -8.84 -25.35
C LYS A 21 -19.02 -10.03 -25.41
N SER A 22 -19.54 -11.23 -25.58
CA SER A 22 -18.75 -12.47 -25.56
C SER A 22 -17.81 -12.54 -26.76
N THR A 23 -18.19 -12.00 -27.93
CA THR A 23 -17.33 -11.88 -29.10
C THR A 23 -16.19 -10.92 -28.83
N PHE A 24 -16.49 -9.76 -28.24
CA PHE A 24 -15.48 -8.78 -27.82
C PHE A 24 -14.53 -9.38 -26.77
N ALA A 25 -15.07 -10.07 -25.77
CA ALA A 25 -14.25 -10.71 -24.75
C ALA A 25 -13.25 -11.70 -25.38
N ARG A 26 -13.70 -12.59 -26.25
CA ARG A 26 -12.85 -13.56 -26.93
C ARG A 26 -11.81 -12.92 -27.87
N LYS A 27 -12.12 -11.75 -28.45
CA LYS A 27 -11.18 -11.00 -29.32
C LYS A 27 -10.03 -10.37 -28.50
N HIS A 28 -10.30 -9.87 -27.30
CA HIS A 28 -9.39 -8.99 -26.56
C HIS A 28 -8.79 -9.59 -25.29
N PHE A 29 -9.36 -10.66 -24.77
CA PHE A 29 -8.94 -11.30 -23.51
C PHE A 29 -8.60 -12.77 -23.74
N ARG A 30 -7.73 -13.31 -22.89
CA ARG A 30 -7.38 -14.74 -22.95
C ARG A 30 -8.60 -15.58 -22.52
N PRO A 31 -8.80 -16.78 -23.06
CA PRO A 31 -9.91 -17.65 -22.64
C PRO A 31 -9.93 -17.90 -21.13
N THR A 32 -8.75 -18.00 -20.49
CA THR A 32 -8.63 -18.20 -19.05
C THR A 32 -8.99 -16.95 -18.21
N GLU A 33 -9.08 -15.78 -18.82
CA GLU A 33 -9.46 -14.53 -18.13
C GLU A 33 -10.97 -14.33 -18.13
N ILE A 34 -11.69 -14.99 -19.04
CA ILE A 34 -13.12 -14.83 -19.23
C ILE A 34 -13.86 -15.85 -18.36
N VAL A 35 -14.75 -15.34 -17.49
CA VAL A 35 -15.68 -16.14 -16.72
C VAL A 35 -17.08 -15.78 -17.19
N SER A 36 -17.69 -16.69 -18.00
CA SER A 36 -18.99 -16.47 -18.59
C SER A 36 -20.10 -17.10 -17.76
N SER A 37 -21.19 -16.38 -17.55
CA SER A 37 -22.38 -16.94 -16.87
C SER A 37 -23.01 -18.08 -17.66
N ASP A 38 -22.92 -18.05 -18.98
CA ASP A 38 -23.45 -19.13 -19.83
C ASP A 38 -22.58 -20.41 -19.68
N THR A 39 -21.26 -20.26 -19.77
CA THR A 39 -20.35 -21.40 -19.53
C THR A 39 -20.50 -21.98 -18.11
N CYS A 40 -20.70 -21.11 -17.10
CA CYS A 40 -20.98 -21.59 -15.74
C CYS A 40 -22.31 -22.37 -15.66
N ARG A 41 -23.35 -21.98 -16.41
CA ARG A 41 -24.60 -22.78 -16.51
C ARG A 41 -24.32 -24.16 -17.11
N GLY A 42 -23.61 -24.19 -18.24
CA GLY A 42 -23.24 -25.46 -18.86
C GLY A 42 -22.46 -26.37 -17.93
N MET A 43 -21.57 -25.82 -17.09
CA MET A 43 -20.83 -26.59 -16.08
C MET A 43 -21.72 -27.16 -14.95
N VAL A 44 -22.86 -26.52 -14.68
CA VAL A 44 -23.78 -26.90 -13.59
C VAL A 44 -24.88 -27.85 -14.06
N SER A 45 -25.40 -27.66 -15.30
CA SER A 45 -26.59 -28.36 -15.79
C SER A 45 -26.42 -29.06 -17.15
N ASP A 46 -25.19 -29.09 -17.69
CA ASP A 46 -24.90 -29.56 -19.04
C ASP A 46 -25.62 -28.79 -20.18
N ASP A 47 -26.28 -27.65 -19.85
CA ASP A 47 -26.98 -26.77 -20.78
C ASP A 47 -26.68 -25.27 -20.47
N GLU A 48 -25.98 -24.58 -21.36
CA GLU A 48 -25.69 -23.14 -21.23
C GLU A 48 -26.96 -22.25 -21.24
N ASN A 49 -28.11 -22.80 -21.70
CA ASN A 49 -29.38 -22.11 -21.83
C ASN A 49 -30.33 -22.32 -20.64
N ASP A 50 -30.02 -23.23 -19.74
CA ASP A 50 -30.87 -23.53 -18.58
C ASP A 50 -30.94 -22.33 -17.62
N GLN A 51 -32.05 -21.61 -17.63
CA GLN A 51 -32.30 -20.46 -16.78
C GLN A 51 -32.64 -20.84 -15.31
N ASN A 52 -32.98 -22.11 -15.05
CA ASN A 52 -33.37 -22.55 -13.72
C ASN A 52 -32.15 -22.58 -12.76
N VAL A 53 -30.94 -22.78 -13.28
CA VAL A 53 -29.68 -22.83 -12.51
C VAL A 53 -28.93 -21.49 -12.54
N THR A 54 -29.63 -20.37 -12.71
CA THR A 54 -28.99 -19.05 -12.82
C THR A 54 -28.24 -18.67 -11.55
N ASN A 55 -28.78 -18.95 -10.37
CA ASN A 55 -28.15 -18.64 -9.09
C ASN A 55 -26.84 -19.43 -8.93
N GLU A 56 -26.87 -20.72 -9.16
CA GLU A 56 -25.73 -21.62 -9.07
C GLU A 56 -24.63 -21.24 -10.07
N ALA A 57 -25.02 -20.83 -11.29
CA ALA A 57 -24.08 -20.34 -12.30
C ALA A 57 -23.38 -19.06 -11.85
N PHE A 58 -24.10 -18.12 -11.21
CA PHE A 58 -23.49 -16.91 -10.66
C PHE A 58 -22.64 -17.19 -9.42
N GLU A 59 -23.01 -18.12 -8.56
CA GLU A 59 -22.16 -18.55 -7.45
C GLU A 59 -20.84 -19.12 -7.95
N LEU A 60 -20.86 -19.97 -8.98
CA LEU A 60 -19.66 -20.50 -9.61
C LEU A 60 -18.82 -19.39 -10.26
N LEU A 61 -19.46 -18.44 -10.96
CA LEU A 61 -18.80 -17.27 -11.54
C LEU A 61 -18.06 -16.46 -10.45
N HIS A 62 -18.75 -16.17 -9.36
CA HIS A 62 -18.16 -15.43 -8.23
C HIS A 62 -17.01 -16.20 -7.58
N PHE A 63 -17.14 -17.52 -7.42
CA PHE A 63 -16.09 -18.37 -6.86
C PHE A 63 -14.83 -18.35 -7.72
N ILE A 64 -14.95 -18.55 -9.03
CA ILE A 64 -13.82 -18.53 -9.95
C ILE A 64 -13.19 -17.12 -9.98
N ALA A 65 -14.01 -16.06 -10.09
CA ALA A 65 -13.54 -14.69 -10.08
C ALA A 65 -12.76 -14.37 -8.80
N ARG A 66 -13.27 -14.76 -7.62
CA ARG A 66 -12.60 -14.57 -6.33
C ARG A 66 -11.22 -15.22 -6.32
N LYS A 67 -11.11 -16.49 -6.73
CA LYS A 67 -9.82 -17.20 -6.76
C LYS A 67 -8.81 -16.53 -7.69
N ARG A 68 -9.24 -16.10 -8.87
CA ARG A 68 -8.37 -15.45 -9.85
C ARG A 68 -7.89 -14.08 -9.38
N LEU A 69 -8.83 -13.23 -8.89
CA LEU A 69 -8.52 -11.89 -8.39
C LEU A 69 -7.64 -11.94 -7.14
N ALA A 70 -7.84 -12.91 -6.25
CA ALA A 70 -6.98 -13.13 -5.09
C ALA A 70 -5.53 -13.41 -5.51
N LEU A 71 -5.33 -14.16 -6.60
CA LEU A 71 -4.02 -14.43 -7.20
C LEU A 71 -3.49 -13.27 -8.07
N GLY A 72 -4.12 -12.11 -8.05
CA GLY A 72 -3.69 -10.95 -8.85
C GLY A 72 -3.90 -11.13 -10.37
N ARG A 73 -4.86 -11.95 -10.79
CA ARG A 73 -5.12 -12.23 -12.21
C ARG A 73 -6.28 -11.38 -12.72
N LEU A 74 -6.06 -10.63 -13.81
CA LEU A 74 -7.14 -9.97 -14.53
C LEU A 74 -8.26 -10.96 -14.82
N THR A 75 -9.49 -10.55 -14.55
CA THR A 75 -10.68 -11.39 -14.74
C THR A 75 -11.77 -10.58 -15.42
N VAL A 76 -12.49 -11.22 -16.33
CA VAL A 76 -13.60 -10.63 -17.09
C VAL A 76 -14.88 -11.39 -16.74
N ALA A 77 -15.87 -10.71 -16.20
CA ALA A 77 -17.22 -11.26 -15.99
C ALA A 77 -18.07 -11.02 -17.25
N ASP A 78 -18.32 -12.08 -18.00
CA ASP A 78 -19.15 -12.04 -19.19
C ASP A 78 -20.57 -12.49 -18.87
N ALA A 79 -21.42 -11.50 -18.60
CA ALA A 79 -22.85 -11.64 -18.41
C ALA A 79 -23.57 -10.36 -18.89
N THR A 80 -24.92 -10.32 -18.86
CA THR A 80 -25.65 -9.13 -19.29
C THR A 80 -25.43 -7.93 -18.36
N ASN A 81 -25.45 -8.12 -17.06
CA ASN A 81 -25.12 -7.13 -16.02
C ASN A 81 -25.82 -5.75 -16.18
N VAL A 82 -27.00 -5.72 -16.81
CA VAL A 82 -27.68 -4.46 -17.14
C VAL A 82 -28.35 -3.79 -15.93
N GLN A 83 -28.57 -4.56 -14.87
CA GLN A 83 -29.19 -4.07 -13.62
C GLN A 83 -28.12 -3.78 -12.56
N PRO A 84 -28.29 -2.72 -11.73
CA PRO A 84 -27.38 -2.41 -10.63
C PRO A 84 -27.22 -3.58 -9.63
N GLU A 85 -28.31 -4.31 -9.37
CA GLU A 85 -28.37 -5.44 -8.45
C GLU A 85 -27.41 -6.58 -8.87
N ALA A 86 -27.32 -6.85 -10.18
CA ALA A 86 -26.43 -7.86 -10.73
C ALA A 86 -24.94 -7.44 -10.65
N ARG A 87 -24.66 -6.13 -10.71
CA ARG A 87 -23.30 -5.58 -10.65
C ARG A 87 -22.79 -5.43 -9.23
N LYS A 88 -23.67 -5.17 -8.27
CA LYS A 88 -23.31 -4.91 -6.85
C LYS A 88 -22.42 -5.98 -6.24
N PRO A 89 -22.71 -7.30 -6.34
CA PRO A 89 -21.83 -8.35 -5.81
C PRO A 89 -20.47 -8.40 -6.49
N LEU A 90 -20.39 -8.12 -7.81
CA LEU A 90 -19.13 -8.11 -8.56
C LEU A 90 -18.24 -6.93 -8.12
N ILE A 91 -18.84 -5.74 -7.96
CA ILE A 91 -18.12 -4.55 -7.47
C ILE A 91 -17.66 -4.78 -6.03
N GLN A 92 -18.49 -5.38 -5.19
CA GLN A 92 -18.13 -5.72 -3.81
C GLN A 92 -16.95 -6.69 -3.78
N LEU A 93 -16.96 -7.72 -4.60
CA LEU A 93 -15.85 -8.66 -4.72
C LEU A 93 -14.54 -7.97 -5.14
N ALA A 94 -14.61 -7.05 -6.12
CA ALA A 94 -13.44 -6.26 -6.50
C ALA A 94 -12.90 -5.42 -5.34
N ARG A 95 -13.77 -4.80 -4.55
CA ARG A 95 -13.40 -3.99 -3.37
C ARG A 95 -12.78 -4.84 -2.26
N GLU A 96 -13.36 -6.00 -1.97
CA GLU A 96 -12.84 -6.95 -0.96
C GLU A 96 -11.41 -7.41 -1.30
N LEU A 97 -11.14 -7.59 -2.58
CA LEU A 97 -9.84 -8.03 -3.07
C LEU A 97 -8.94 -6.87 -3.55
N HIS A 98 -9.31 -5.63 -3.26
CA HIS A 98 -8.56 -4.43 -3.62
C HIS A 98 -8.19 -4.33 -5.11
N CYS A 99 -9.06 -4.86 -5.99
CA CYS A 99 -8.93 -4.80 -7.44
C CYS A 99 -9.75 -3.65 -8.00
N LEU A 100 -9.38 -3.15 -9.19
CA LEU A 100 -10.13 -2.07 -9.84
C LEU A 100 -11.30 -2.63 -10.65
N PRO A 101 -12.56 -2.31 -10.31
CA PRO A 101 -13.70 -2.66 -11.14
C PRO A 101 -13.74 -1.76 -12.38
N VAL A 102 -13.74 -2.37 -13.56
CA VAL A 102 -13.79 -1.71 -14.87
C VAL A 102 -15.06 -2.12 -15.61
N ALA A 103 -15.87 -1.16 -16.04
CA ALA A 103 -17.05 -1.41 -16.84
C ALA A 103 -16.77 -1.23 -18.34
N LEU A 104 -17.06 -2.26 -19.13
CA LEU A 104 -17.16 -2.16 -20.59
C LEU A 104 -18.64 -2.27 -20.98
N VAL A 105 -19.20 -1.18 -21.43
CA VAL A 105 -20.66 -1.03 -21.63
C VAL A 105 -20.99 -1.02 -23.11
N PHE A 106 -21.79 -1.98 -23.53
CA PHE A 106 -22.27 -2.12 -24.92
C PHE A 106 -23.67 -1.55 -25.04
N ASN A 107 -23.79 -0.24 -25.26
CA ASN A 107 -25.05 0.50 -25.40
C ASN A 107 -25.53 0.57 -26.85
N LEU A 108 -25.48 -0.53 -27.57
CA LEU A 108 -25.78 -0.58 -29.00
C LEU A 108 -27.26 -0.38 -29.32
N PRO A 109 -27.62 0.07 -30.56
CA PRO A 109 -28.99 0.17 -31.01
C PRO A 109 -29.77 -1.16 -30.93
N GLU A 110 -31.03 -1.10 -30.56
CA GLU A 110 -31.92 -2.27 -30.41
C GLU A 110 -31.93 -3.15 -31.65
N LYS A 111 -32.09 -2.52 -32.85
CA LYS A 111 -32.10 -3.22 -34.13
C LYS A 111 -30.87 -4.09 -34.36
N VAL A 112 -29.69 -3.59 -33.97
CA VAL A 112 -28.39 -4.33 -34.07
C VAL A 112 -28.43 -5.55 -33.15
N CYS A 113 -28.85 -5.37 -31.91
CA CYS A 113 -28.93 -6.47 -30.94
C CYS A 113 -29.95 -7.53 -31.35
N GLU A 114 -31.12 -7.13 -31.86
CA GLU A 114 -32.16 -8.04 -32.35
C GLU A 114 -31.69 -8.81 -33.58
N GLN A 115 -31.08 -8.13 -34.57
CA GLN A 115 -30.55 -8.78 -35.76
C GLN A 115 -29.52 -9.86 -35.38
N ARG A 116 -28.50 -9.50 -34.58
CA ARG A 116 -27.48 -10.44 -34.13
C ARG A 116 -28.05 -11.59 -33.28
N ASN A 117 -29.10 -11.34 -32.51
CA ASN A 117 -29.75 -12.39 -31.75
C ASN A 117 -30.54 -13.37 -32.63
N ARG A 118 -31.11 -12.92 -33.76
CA ARG A 118 -31.80 -13.80 -34.74
C ARG A 118 -30.82 -14.67 -35.54
N GLU A 119 -29.61 -14.15 -35.78
CA GLU A 119 -28.55 -14.86 -36.52
C GLU A 119 -27.86 -15.94 -35.68
N ARG A 120 -28.11 -15.96 -34.35
CA ARG A 120 -27.56 -16.99 -33.47
C ARG A 120 -28.30 -18.30 -33.62
N THR A 121 -27.54 -19.38 -33.74
CA THR A 121 -28.05 -20.76 -33.83
C THR A 121 -28.17 -21.48 -32.50
N ASP A 122 -27.37 -21.01 -31.53
CA ASP A 122 -27.23 -21.63 -30.21
C ASP A 122 -28.28 -21.13 -29.20
N ARG A 123 -28.81 -19.91 -29.43
CA ARG A 123 -29.70 -19.27 -28.45
C ARG A 123 -30.51 -18.14 -29.11
N ASN A 124 -31.81 -18.11 -28.91
CA ASN A 124 -32.64 -17.04 -29.41
C ASN A 124 -33.62 -16.53 -28.34
N PHE A 125 -33.44 -15.27 -27.93
CA PHE A 125 -34.35 -14.60 -27.03
C PHE A 125 -35.41 -13.83 -27.81
N GLY A 126 -36.64 -13.79 -27.29
CA GLY A 126 -37.68 -12.91 -27.85
C GLY A 126 -37.25 -11.43 -27.80
N SER A 127 -37.67 -10.64 -28.81
CA SER A 127 -37.35 -9.21 -28.92
C SER A 127 -37.72 -8.41 -27.67
N HIS A 128 -38.75 -8.84 -26.93
CA HIS A 128 -39.17 -8.19 -25.68
C HIS A 128 -38.10 -8.26 -24.59
N VAL A 129 -37.33 -9.36 -24.51
CA VAL A 129 -36.21 -9.50 -23.54
C VAL A 129 -35.11 -8.50 -23.84
N ILE A 130 -34.70 -8.37 -25.10
CA ILE A 130 -33.68 -7.42 -25.54
C ILE A 130 -34.11 -5.99 -25.23
N ARG A 131 -35.37 -5.65 -25.54
CA ARG A 131 -35.95 -4.34 -25.24
C ARG A 131 -35.95 -4.02 -23.75
N GLN A 132 -36.33 -5.00 -22.92
CA GLN A 132 -36.34 -4.85 -21.48
C GLN A 132 -34.91 -4.62 -20.94
N GLN A 133 -33.95 -5.46 -21.34
CA GLN A 133 -32.53 -5.33 -20.94
C GLN A 133 -31.95 -3.96 -21.35
N ARG A 134 -32.29 -3.48 -22.53
CA ARG A 134 -31.86 -2.18 -23.02
C ARG A 134 -32.48 -1.02 -22.22
N SER A 135 -33.77 -1.12 -21.88
CA SER A 135 -34.43 -0.15 -21.02
C SER A 135 -33.78 -0.08 -19.64
N GLN A 136 -33.43 -1.22 -19.03
CA GLN A 136 -32.74 -1.32 -17.76
C GLN A 136 -31.36 -0.68 -17.84
N LEU A 137 -30.57 -0.97 -18.89
CA LEU A 137 -29.26 -0.36 -19.12
C LEU A 137 -29.35 1.17 -19.20
N ARG A 138 -30.28 1.71 -20.02
CA ARG A 138 -30.48 3.16 -20.18
C ARG A 138 -30.78 3.88 -18.87
N ARG A 139 -31.53 3.25 -17.96
CA ARG A 139 -31.85 3.82 -16.65
C ARG A 139 -30.64 3.85 -15.72
N SER A 140 -29.72 2.87 -15.81
CA SER A 140 -28.61 2.68 -14.87
C SER A 140 -27.26 3.22 -15.38
N ILE A 141 -27.06 3.41 -16.68
CA ILE A 141 -25.78 3.75 -17.29
C ILE A 141 -25.14 5.02 -16.71
N ARG A 142 -25.93 6.03 -16.37
CA ARG A 142 -25.45 7.29 -15.78
C ARG A 142 -24.97 7.13 -14.33
N GLY A 143 -25.36 6.04 -13.67
CA GLY A 143 -25.05 5.74 -12.27
C GLY A 143 -23.75 4.96 -12.07
N LEU A 144 -23.16 4.39 -13.11
CA LEU A 144 -22.05 3.43 -13.01
C LEU A 144 -20.86 3.93 -12.15
N LYS A 145 -20.42 5.17 -12.33
CA LYS A 145 -19.36 5.75 -11.49
C LYS A 145 -19.75 5.80 -10.01
N ARG A 146 -21.02 6.10 -9.71
CA ARG A 146 -21.54 6.14 -8.32
C ARG A 146 -21.69 4.75 -7.71
N GLU A 147 -21.90 3.71 -8.53
CA GLU A 147 -21.89 2.32 -8.08
C GLU A 147 -20.50 1.89 -7.60
N GLY A 148 -19.42 2.55 -8.09
CA GLY A 148 -18.05 2.36 -7.67
C GLY A 148 -17.12 1.77 -8.71
N PHE A 149 -17.46 1.84 -9.98
CA PHE A 149 -16.51 1.55 -11.05
C PHE A 149 -15.39 2.59 -11.10
N SER A 150 -14.16 2.12 -11.15
CA SER A 150 -12.98 2.96 -11.30
C SER A 150 -12.87 3.53 -12.71
N HIS A 151 -13.21 2.73 -13.71
CA HIS A 151 -13.20 3.11 -15.12
C HIS A 151 -14.50 2.64 -15.78
N VAL A 152 -15.06 3.49 -16.64
CA VAL A 152 -16.29 3.20 -17.41
C VAL A 152 -16.05 3.60 -18.86
N PHE A 153 -16.11 2.61 -19.75
CA PHE A 153 -16.02 2.80 -21.19
C PHE A 153 -17.34 2.39 -21.83
N ILE A 154 -17.90 3.25 -22.66
CA ILE A 154 -19.20 3.05 -23.29
C ILE A 154 -19.00 3.00 -24.80
N PHE A 155 -19.55 1.98 -25.42
CA PHE A 155 -19.65 1.83 -26.87
C PHE A 155 -21.11 2.03 -27.29
N ASP A 156 -21.38 3.06 -28.08
CA ASP A 156 -22.70 3.40 -28.56
C ASP A 156 -22.97 2.84 -29.98
N THR A 157 -21.90 2.50 -30.73
CA THR A 157 -22.01 1.98 -32.11
C THR A 157 -21.20 0.70 -32.32
N PRO A 158 -21.57 -0.14 -33.32
CA PRO A 158 -20.76 -1.31 -33.69
C PRO A 158 -19.33 -0.96 -34.12
N GLU A 159 -19.15 0.18 -34.78
CA GLU A 159 -17.86 0.67 -35.28
C GLU A 159 -16.94 0.99 -34.11
N GLU A 160 -17.44 1.58 -33.04
CA GLU A 160 -16.68 1.82 -31.81
C GLU A 160 -16.21 0.52 -31.16
N VAL A 161 -17.08 -0.50 -31.12
CA VAL A 161 -16.73 -1.84 -30.61
C VAL A 161 -15.63 -2.47 -31.45
N GLU A 162 -15.72 -2.37 -32.77
CA GLU A 162 -14.74 -2.98 -33.69
C GLU A 162 -13.40 -2.27 -33.65
N ALA A 163 -13.41 -0.94 -33.54
CA ALA A 163 -12.22 -0.09 -33.49
C ALA A 163 -11.56 -0.04 -32.09
N ALA A 164 -12.14 -0.69 -31.08
CA ALA A 164 -11.58 -0.71 -29.74
C ALA A 164 -10.29 -1.55 -29.69
N VAL A 165 -9.29 -1.03 -29.01
CA VAL A 165 -8.04 -1.72 -28.70
C VAL A 165 -7.84 -1.69 -27.19
N ILE A 166 -7.66 -2.86 -26.60
CA ILE A 166 -7.39 -2.97 -25.15
C ILE A 166 -5.89 -2.89 -24.92
N GLU A 167 -5.46 -1.85 -24.24
CA GLU A 167 -4.09 -1.68 -23.76
C GLU A 167 -4.02 -2.04 -22.29
N ARG A 168 -3.11 -2.95 -21.93
CA ARG A 168 -2.88 -3.35 -20.54
C ARG A 168 -1.81 -2.46 -19.95
N THR A 169 -2.15 -1.84 -18.83
CA THR A 169 -1.24 -0.98 -18.10
C THR A 169 -0.93 -1.56 -16.73
N ARG A 170 0.25 -1.26 -16.21
CA ARG A 170 0.56 -1.53 -14.80
C ARG A 170 -0.13 -0.53 -13.91
N LEU A 171 -0.37 -0.92 -12.67
CA LEU A 171 -0.75 0.05 -11.65
C LEU A 171 0.42 1.01 -11.38
N TRP A 172 0.09 2.22 -10.96
CA TRP A 172 1.06 3.29 -10.67
C TRP A 172 2.11 2.93 -9.61
N ASN A 173 1.77 2.00 -8.70
CA ASN A 173 2.64 1.48 -7.65
C ASN A 173 3.47 0.25 -8.08
N ASP A 174 3.24 -0.28 -9.27
CA ASP A 174 3.99 -1.43 -9.80
C ASP A 174 5.25 -0.96 -10.53
N LYS A 175 6.35 -0.98 -9.81
CA LYS A 175 7.71 -0.65 -10.29
C LYS A 175 8.62 -1.87 -10.31
N ARG A 176 8.08 -3.07 -10.55
CA ARG A 176 8.85 -4.32 -10.52
C ARG A 176 10.04 -4.35 -11.47
N ASP A 177 10.02 -3.58 -12.55
CA ASP A 177 11.16 -3.47 -13.49
C ASP A 177 12.26 -2.53 -12.99
N ASP A 178 12.01 -1.77 -11.92
CA ASP A 178 13.04 -0.95 -11.29
C ASP A 178 13.72 -1.78 -10.20
N HIS A 179 14.94 -2.23 -10.52
CA HIS A 179 15.72 -3.11 -9.64
C HIS A 179 16.66 -2.33 -8.71
N GLY A 180 16.62 -1.00 -8.75
CA GLY A 180 17.52 -0.16 -7.99
C GLY A 180 18.94 -0.06 -8.60
N PRO A 181 19.96 0.10 -7.78
CA PRO A 181 19.95 0.06 -6.31
C PRO A 181 19.22 1.23 -5.66
N PHE A 182 18.69 1.00 -4.44
CA PHE A 182 17.94 1.99 -3.68
C PHE A 182 18.55 2.27 -2.32
N ASP A 183 18.37 3.49 -1.81
CA ASP A 183 18.55 3.86 -0.42
C ASP A 183 17.18 4.31 0.13
N ILE A 184 16.54 3.49 0.97
CA ILE A 184 15.22 3.75 1.53
C ILE A 184 15.44 4.53 2.84
N ILE A 185 14.90 5.76 2.89
CA ILE A 185 15.12 6.72 3.98
C ILE A 185 13.88 6.79 4.86
N GLY A 186 14.05 6.64 6.17
CA GLY A 186 12.99 6.70 7.17
C GLY A 186 12.38 8.10 7.34
N ASP A 187 11.53 8.23 8.37
CA ASP A 187 10.74 9.41 8.65
C ASP A 187 11.63 10.63 8.95
N VAL A 188 11.45 11.70 8.18
CA VAL A 188 12.37 12.87 8.21
C VAL A 188 11.89 13.95 9.17
N HIS A 189 10.60 14.25 9.20
CA HIS A 189 9.99 15.25 10.07
C HIS A 189 10.74 16.60 10.11
N GLY A 190 11.12 17.14 8.96
CA GLY A 190 11.82 18.43 8.90
C GLY A 190 13.24 18.45 9.50
N CYS A 191 13.85 17.27 9.79
CA CYS A 191 15.25 17.14 10.20
C CYS A 191 16.17 17.28 8.97
N GLY A 192 16.20 18.48 8.39
CA GLY A 192 16.85 18.74 7.12
C GLY A 192 18.37 18.62 7.17
N ASP A 193 19.01 18.96 8.30
CA ASP A 193 20.47 18.86 8.46
C ASP A 193 20.90 17.37 8.52
N GLU A 194 20.14 16.55 9.24
CA GLU A 194 20.36 15.10 9.30
C GLU A 194 20.07 14.43 7.96
N LEU A 195 19.06 14.90 7.23
CA LEU A 195 18.78 14.38 5.89
C LEU A 195 19.93 14.67 4.92
N GLU A 196 20.47 15.88 4.92
CA GLU A 196 21.60 16.22 4.06
C GLU A 196 22.87 15.46 4.47
N SER A 197 23.11 15.31 5.78
CA SER A 197 24.22 14.51 6.31
C SER A 197 24.10 13.03 5.93
N LEU A 198 22.90 12.45 6.03
CA LEU A 198 22.63 11.06 5.63
C LEU A 198 22.83 10.86 4.12
N LEU A 199 22.32 11.77 3.29
CA LEU A 199 22.51 11.72 1.83
C LEU A 199 24.01 11.75 1.47
N GLN A 200 24.79 12.62 2.12
CA GLN A 200 26.25 12.65 1.90
C GLN A 200 26.93 11.36 2.36
N THR A 201 26.56 10.82 3.52
CA THR A 201 27.08 9.55 4.04
C THR A 201 26.77 8.38 3.10
N LEU A 202 25.62 8.41 2.44
CA LEU A 202 25.20 7.43 1.43
C LEU A 202 25.90 7.61 0.09
N GLY A 203 26.64 8.72 -0.12
CA GLY A 203 27.40 9.01 -1.33
C GLY A 203 26.67 9.92 -2.34
N TYR A 204 25.55 10.52 -1.94
CA TYR A 204 24.88 11.51 -2.79
C TYR A 204 25.66 12.82 -2.76
N VAL A 205 25.73 13.47 -3.91
CA VAL A 205 26.39 14.76 -4.07
C VAL A 205 25.33 15.86 -4.33
N PRO A 206 25.52 17.07 -3.78
CA PRO A 206 24.62 18.18 -4.05
C PRO A 206 24.71 18.61 -5.52
N VAL A 207 23.54 18.93 -6.08
CA VAL A 207 23.40 19.39 -7.45
C VAL A 207 22.54 20.64 -7.46
N GLU A 208 22.95 21.67 -8.20
CA GLU A 208 22.11 22.84 -8.44
C GLU A 208 21.21 22.59 -9.66
N ARG A 209 19.92 22.87 -9.47
CA ARG A 209 18.90 22.78 -10.54
C ARG A 209 18.78 24.10 -11.28
N ASN A 210 18.65 24.00 -12.58
CA ASN A 210 18.25 25.14 -13.41
C ASN A 210 16.72 25.23 -13.42
N GLY A 211 16.13 26.33 -12.97
CA GLY A 211 14.68 26.52 -12.96
C GLY A 211 14.17 27.55 -11.95
N ASP A 212 12.88 27.53 -11.68
CA ASP A 212 12.24 28.47 -10.75
C ASP A 212 12.68 28.21 -9.30
N SER A 213 13.73 28.90 -8.92
CA SER A 213 14.34 28.79 -7.59
C SER A 213 13.54 29.50 -6.49
N ALA A 214 12.57 30.36 -6.85
CA ALA A 214 11.83 31.15 -5.86
C ALA A 214 10.93 30.33 -4.97
N ILE A 215 10.23 29.33 -5.54
CA ILE A 215 9.28 28.47 -4.80
C ILE A 215 10.02 27.27 -4.19
N TRP A 216 10.75 26.50 -5.02
CA TRP A 216 11.32 25.22 -4.63
C TRP A 216 12.81 25.27 -4.32
N GLY A 217 13.46 26.44 -4.46
CA GLY A 217 14.92 26.50 -4.41
C GLY A 217 15.58 25.72 -5.54
N ASN A 218 16.90 25.76 -5.56
CA ASN A 218 17.71 25.11 -6.60
C ASN A 218 18.47 23.87 -6.11
N ARG A 219 18.33 23.51 -4.82
CA ARG A 219 19.08 22.40 -4.21
C ARG A 219 18.45 21.06 -4.51
N SER A 220 19.26 20.10 -4.94
CA SER A 220 18.92 18.69 -5.14
C SER A 220 20.13 17.83 -4.81
N TYR A 221 19.96 16.52 -4.70
CA TYR A 221 21.05 15.56 -4.52
C TYR A 221 20.92 14.43 -5.55
N ARG A 222 22.08 13.94 -6.02
CA ARG A 222 22.15 12.83 -6.95
C ARG A 222 23.28 11.89 -6.56
N HIS A 223 23.04 10.59 -6.63
CA HIS A 223 24.10 9.60 -6.45
C HIS A 223 24.88 9.45 -7.76
N PRO A 224 26.23 9.53 -7.75
CA PRO A 224 27.05 9.45 -8.96
C PRO A 224 26.86 8.14 -9.72
N GLU A 225 26.64 7.02 -9.01
CA GLU A 225 26.43 5.70 -9.58
C GLU A 225 24.96 5.41 -9.93
N GLY A 226 24.06 6.40 -9.86
CA GLY A 226 22.66 6.28 -10.24
C GLY A 226 21.76 5.57 -9.22
N ARG A 227 22.20 5.38 -7.96
CA ARG A 227 21.30 4.92 -6.88
C ARG A 227 20.17 5.92 -6.71
N LYS A 228 18.99 5.43 -6.34
CA LYS A 228 17.81 6.26 -6.10
C LYS A 228 17.43 6.25 -4.63
N ALA A 229 17.11 7.42 -4.09
CA ALA A 229 16.50 7.52 -2.78
C ALA A 229 15.02 7.13 -2.84
N VAL A 230 14.49 6.49 -1.80
CA VAL A 230 13.06 6.24 -1.61
C VAL A 230 12.66 6.69 -0.22
N PHE A 231 11.93 7.80 -0.13
CA PHE A 231 11.49 8.38 1.13
C PHE A 231 10.22 7.70 1.64
N LEU A 232 10.20 7.35 2.94
CA LEU A 232 9.04 6.73 3.59
C LEU A 232 7.93 7.69 3.97
N GLY A 233 8.07 8.98 3.63
CA GLY A 233 7.10 10.02 3.99
C GLY A 233 7.38 10.65 5.34
N ASP A 234 6.33 11.22 5.94
CA ASP A 234 6.43 12.06 7.14
C ASP A 234 7.56 13.09 7.00
N LEU A 235 7.51 13.83 5.87
CA LEU A 235 8.48 14.87 5.56
C LEU A 235 8.29 16.11 6.42
N ALA A 236 7.03 16.38 6.79
CA ALA A 236 6.58 17.57 7.51
C ALA A 236 6.44 17.32 9.02
N ASP A 237 6.20 18.41 9.73
CA ASP A 237 5.88 18.53 11.16
C ASP A 237 7.08 18.31 12.09
N ARG A 238 7.05 18.97 13.24
CA ARG A 238 7.95 18.83 14.42
C ARG A 238 9.36 19.42 14.26
N GLY A 239 10.04 19.16 13.16
CA GLY A 239 11.45 19.51 12.98
C GLY A 239 11.67 20.96 12.56
N PRO A 240 12.95 21.39 12.49
CA PRO A 240 13.29 22.82 12.35
C PRO A 240 13.40 23.31 10.89
N ARG A 241 13.38 22.43 9.87
CA ARG A 241 13.59 22.80 8.45
C ARG A 241 12.59 22.07 7.54
N ILE A 242 11.31 22.29 7.79
CA ILE A 242 10.21 21.57 7.11
C ILE A 242 10.09 22.00 5.64
N VAL A 243 10.10 23.31 5.37
CA VAL A 243 10.02 23.83 4.01
C VAL A 243 11.21 23.39 3.17
N ASP A 244 12.42 23.41 3.73
CA ASP A 244 13.62 22.97 3.04
C ASP A 244 13.61 21.47 2.77
N THR A 245 13.11 20.65 3.70
CA THR A 245 12.92 19.20 3.52
C THR A 245 11.94 18.93 2.38
N LEU A 246 10.78 19.59 2.37
CA LEU A 246 9.80 19.45 1.30
C LEU A 246 10.38 19.86 -0.05
N ARG A 247 11.13 20.97 -0.10
CA ARG A 247 11.83 21.45 -1.30
C ARG A 247 12.82 20.42 -1.82
N LEU A 248 13.65 19.89 -0.95
CA LEU A 248 14.69 18.94 -1.30
C LEU A 248 14.10 17.64 -1.86
N VAL A 249 13.16 17.04 -1.14
CA VAL A 249 12.55 15.77 -1.56
C VAL A 249 11.75 15.95 -2.86
N ARG A 250 10.99 17.03 -2.99
CA ARG A 250 10.28 17.36 -4.25
C ARG A 250 11.26 17.52 -5.42
N ASN A 251 12.37 18.22 -5.20
CA ASN A 251 13.37 18.43 -6.24
C ASN A 251 14.02 17.11 -6.67
N MET A 252 14.44 16.28 -5.71
CA MET A 252 15.00 14.96 -6.02
C MET A 252 14.00 14.05 -6.77
N THR A 253 12.71 14.10 -6.40
CA THR A 253 11.67 13.33 -7.11
C THR A 253 11.42 13.85 -8.52
N ALA A 254 11.39 15.16 -8.71
CA ALA A 254 11.22 15.79 -10.03
C ALA A 254 12.42 15.53 -10.96
N ASP A 255 13.62 15.40 -10.42
CA ASP A 255 14.84 15.04 -11.16
C ASP A 255 14.94 13.55 -11.47
N GLY A 256 14.01 12.73 -10.97
CA GLY A 256 14.03 11.27 -11.12
C GLY A 256 15.10 10.56 -10.29
N CYS A 257 15.74 11.28 -9.36
CA CYS A 257 16.76 10.74 -8.45
C CYS A 257 16.16 10.11 -7.19
N ALA A 258 14.87 10.37 -6.94
CA ALA A 258 14.16 9.82 -5.79
C ALA A 258 12.72 9.45 -6.13
N LEU A 259 12.14 8.65 -5.23
CA LEU A 259 10.72 8.37 -5.11
C LEU A 259 10.30 8.68 -3.66
N CYS A 260 9.01 8.95 -3.46
CA CYS A 260 8.48 9.22 -2.13
C CYS A 260 7.11 8.56 -1.98
N VAL A 261 6.86 7.91 -0.86
CA VAL A 261 5.51 7.56 -0.43
C VAL A 261 5.02 8.59 0.59
N PRO A 262 3.73 8.89 0.69
CA PRO A 262 3.24 9.84 1.68
C PRO A 262 3.20 9.21 3.06
N GLY A 263 3.52 9.99 4.09
CA GLY A 263 3.22 9.66 5.47
C GLY A 263 1.87 10.24 5.93
N ASN A 264 1.45 9.88 7.13
CA ASN A 264 0.20 10.38 7.69
C ASN A 264 0.27 11.89 8.02
N HIS A 265 1.44 12.40 8.41
CA HIS A 265 1.69 13.83 8.60
C HIS A 265 1.58 14.62 7.29
N ASP A 266 2.15 14.11 6.21
CA ASP A 266 2.03 14.71 4.88
C ASP A 266 0.56 14.79 4.43
N MET A 267 -0.23 13.75 4.68
CA MET A 267 -1.67 13.73 4.37
C MET A 267 -2.48 14.69 5.24
N LYS A 268 -2.05 14.92 6.48
CA LYS A 268 -2.64 15.92 7.37
C LYS A 268 -2.32 17.32 6.88
N LEU A 269 -1.07 17.56 6.49
CA LEU A 269 -0.61 18.81 5.86
C LEU A 269 -1.40 19.08 4.58
N LEU A 270 -1.52 18.12 3.66
CA LEU A 270 -2.30 18.27 2.41
C LEU A 270 -3.72 18.78 2.68
N ARG A 271 -4.40 18.20 3.68
CA ARG A 271 -5.76 18.65 4.05
C ARG A 271 -5.76 20.08 4.54
N LYS A 272 -4.75 20.49 5.33
CA LYS A 272 -4.59 21.85 5.82
C LYS A 272 -4.34 22.84 4.67
N LEU A 273 -3.40 22.55 3.77
CA LEU A 273 -3.07 23.37 2.61
C LEU A 273 -4.27 23.54 1.66
N ARG A 274 -5.17 22.57 1.60
CA ARG A 274 -6.45 22.64 0.84
C ARG A 274 -7.58 23.33 1.59
N GLY A 275 -7.29 24.03 2.68
CA GLY A 275 -8.27 24.80 3.45
C GLY A 275 -9.28 23.99 4.24
N LYS A 276 -9.01 22.68 4.48
CA LYS A 276 -9.87 21.87 5.34
C LYS A 276 -9.64 22.20 6.81
N ASN A 277 -10.69 22.12 7.61
CA ASN A 277 -10.56 22.26 9.05
C ASN A 277 -9.82 21.04 9.62
N VAL A 278 -8.59 21.23 10.07
CA VAL A 278 -7.71 20.21 10.61
C VAL A 278 -7.22 20.69 11.99
N GLN A 279 -7.23 19.81 12.97
CA GLN A 279 -6.66 20.11 14.30
C GLN A 279 -5.16 20.36 14.20
N ILE A 280 -4.70 21.47 14.75
CA ILE A 280 -3.28 21.84 14.79
C ILE A 280 -2.63 21.11 15.98
N THR A 281 -2.19 19.88 15.75
CA THR A 281 -1.56 19.00 16.73
C THR A 281 -0.41 18.24 16.09
N HIS A 282 0.44 17.63 16.89
CA HIS A 282 1.54 16.75 16.46
C HIS A 282 2.54 17.43 15.50
N GLY A 283 2.87 18.69 15.72
CA GLY A 283 3.89 19.41 14.95
C GLY A 283 3.38 20.15 13.71
N LEU A 284 2.06 20.09 13.40
CA LEU A 284 1.51 20.83 12.26
C LEU A 284 1.58 22.34 12.45
N GLY A 285 1.63 22.84 13.71
CA GLY A 285 1.76 24.26 14.02
C GLY A 285 3.07 24.85 13.50
N GLU A 286 4.16 24.14 13.70
CA GLU A 286 5.51 24.46 13.25
C GLU A 286 5.56 24.52 11.72
N THR A 287 4.96 23.54 11.05
CA THR A 287 4.85 23.51 9.59
C THR A 287 4.12 24.74 9.04
N VAL A 288 2.97 25.06 9.64
CA VAL A 288 2.18 26.25 9.21
C VAL A 288 2.95 27.53 9.46
N ALA A 289 3.60 27.68 10.61
CA ALA A 289 4.39 28.85 10.95
C ALA A 289 5.57 29.05 9.98
N GLU A 290 6.28 27.97 9.60
CA GLU A 290 7.39 28.06 8.65
C GLU A 290 6.90 28.42 7.24
N ILE A 291 5.75 27.89 6.79
CA ILE A 291 5.13 28.27 5.50
C ILE A 291 4.65 29.73 5.55
N ASP A 292 4.06 30.19 6.65
CA ASP A 292 3.57 31.57 6.81
C ASP A 292 4.72 32.58 6.86
N ALA A 293 5.91 32.15 7.28
CA ALA A 293 7.12 33.00 7.27
C ALA A 293 7.73 33.15 5.87
N LEU A 294 7.28 32.41 4.86
CA LEU A 294 7.73 32.58 3.49
C LEU A 294 7.35 34.01 2.96
N PRO A 295 8.18 34.59 2.08
CA PRO A 295 7.83 35.85 1.40
C PRO A 295 6.45 35.77 0.74
N GLU A 296 5.68 36.86 0.77
CA GLU A 296 4.29 36.89 0.29
C GLU A 296 4.14 36.35 -1.15
N GLY A 297 5.06 36.74 -2.06
CA GLY A 297 5.06 36.24 -3.46
C GLY A 297 5.44 34.78 -3.64
N VAL A 298 5.95 34.11 -2.59
CA VAL A 298 6.37 32.70 -2.59
C VAL A 298 5.37 31.80 -1.85
N ARG A 299 4.77 32.30 -0.78
CA ARG A 299 3.90 31.54 0.13
C ARG A 299 2.72 30.91 -0.58
N GLU A 300 1.94 31.66 -1.33
CA GLU A 300 0.75 31.17 -2.01
C GLU A 300 1.09 30.13 -3.10
N PRO A 301 2.04 30.38 -4.02
CA PRO A 301 2.51 29.36 -4.96
C PRO A 301 3.06 28.12 -4.27
N PHE A 302 3.89 28.25 -3.24
CA PHE A 302 4.44 27.12 -2.49
C PHE A 302 3.32 26.28 -1.86
N THR A 303 2.35 26.92 -1.20
CA THR A 303 1.19 26.24 -0.58
C THR A 303 0.43 25.40 -1.58
N LYS A 304 0.16 25.95 -2.77
CA LYS A 304 -0.55 25.25 -3.85
C LYS A 304 0.27 24.09 -4.38
N GLU A 305 1.51 24.33 -4.76
CA GLU A 305 2.36 23.31 -5.37
C GLU A 305 2.79 22.21 -4.39
N ALA A 306 2.98 22.54 -3.10
CA ALA A 306 3.21 21.55 -2.06
C ALA A 306 1.99 20.63 -1.87
N ALA A 307 0.78 21.20 -1.91
CA ALA A 307 -0.44 20.40 -1.89
C ALA A 307 -0.55 19.47 -3.12
N GLU A 308 -0.20 19.97 -4.31
CA GLU A 308 -0.17 19.17 -5.54
C GLU A 308 0.89 18.05 -5.46
N PHE A 309 2.08 18.35 -4.96
CA PHE A 309 3.16 17.39 -4.76
C PHE A 309 2.73 16.24 -3.86
N VAL A 310 2.18 16.55 -2.67
CA VAL A 310 1.76 15.51 -1.72
C VAL A 310 0.56 14.68 -2.24
N ASP A 311 -0.35 15.31 -2.97
CA ASP A 311 -1.56 14.65 -3.49
C ASP A 311 -1.26 13.54 -4.50
N VAL A 312 -0.21 13.71 -5.30
CA VAL A 312 0.18 12.74 -6.32
C VAL A 312 1.05 11.60 -5.78
N LEU A 313 1.49 11.67 -4.52
CA LEU A 313 2.30 10.62 -3.90
C LEU A 313 1.53 9.30 -3.80
N ILE A 314 2.23 8.24 -4.18
CA ILE A 314 1.69 6.87 -4.28
C ILE A 314 1.87 6.18 -2.93
N SER A 315 0.82 5.51 -2.44
CA SER A 315 0.77 4.94 -1.09
C SER A 315 1.86 3.90 -0.79
N HIS A 316 2.34 3.19 -1.79
CA HIS A 316 3.41 2.21 -1.68
C HIS A 316 3.96 1.87 -3.07
N TYR A 317 5.16 1.35 -3.11
CA TYR A 317 5.79 0.83 -4.32
C TYR A 317 6.17 -0.63 -4.17
N VAL A 318 6.10 -1.37 -5.29
CA VAL A 318 6.61 -2.74 -5.42
C VAL A 318 7.74 -2.71 -6.45
N PHE A 319 8.95 -3.05 -6.02
CA PHE A 319 10.19 -2.99 -6.80
C PHE A 319 10.81 -4.38 -7.00
N ASP A 320 11.86 -4.45 -7.81
CA ASP A 320 12.79 -5.58 -7.95
C ASP A 320 12.08 -6.93 -8.10
N ASP A 321 11.35 -7.12 -9.19
CA ASP A 321 10.55 -8.32 -9.49
C ASP A 321 9.54 -8.68 -8.39
N GLY A 322 9.18 -7.72 -7.53
CA GLY A 322 8.32 -7.94 -6.37
C GLY A 322 9.03 -8.40 -5.11
N LYS A 323 10.37 -8.29 -5.06
CA LYS A 323 11.17 -8.65 -3.89
C LYS A 323 11.18 -7.57 -2.81
N LEU A 324 10.94 -6.31 -3.20
CA LEU A 324 10.94 -5.16 -2.31
C LEU A 324 9.61 -4.42 -2.36
N VAL A 325 9.06 -4.12 -1.18
CA VAL A 325 7.88 -3.26 -1.00
C VAL A 325 8.24 -2.15 -0.03
N VAL A 326 7.89 -0.92 -0.39
CA VAL A 326 8.14 0.28 0.42
C VAL A 326 6.80 0.97 0.67
N ALA A 327 6.47 1.20 1.95
CA ALA A 327 5.26 1.88 2.38
C ALA A 327 5.50 2.56 3.73
N HIS A 328 4.82 3.67 4.04
CA HIS A 328 5.06 4.42 5.27
C HIS A 328 4.81 3.59 6.54
N ALA A 329 3.62 3.02 6.75
CA ALA A 329 3.29 2.25 7.95
C ALA A 329 3.29 0.72 7.74
N GLY A 330 3.73 0.27 6.56
CA GLY A 330 3.80 -1.15 6.22
C GLY A 330 2.83 -1.60 5.15
N MET A 331 2.89 -2.90 4.79
CA MET A 331 2.04 -3.47 3.73
C MET A 331 1.87 -4.98 3.90
N LYS A 332 0.63 -5.44 4.13
CA LYS A 332 0.28 -6.85 4.13
C LYS A 332 0.44 -7.48 2.74
N GLU A 333 0.76 -8.78 2.66
CA GLU A 333 1.01 -9.47 1.38
C GLU A 333 -0.16 -9.35 0.40
N GLU A 334 -1.38 -9.51 0.89
CA GLU A 334 -2.60 -9.44 0.07
C GLU A 334 -2.92 -8.03 -0.47
N MET A 335 -2.25 -7.00 0.05
CA MET A 335 -2.42 -5.61 -0.37
C MET A 335 -1.32 -5.12 -1.32
N GLN A 336 -0.21 -5.84 -1.42
CA GLN A 336 0.95 -5.44 -2.22
C GLN A 336 0.62 -5.28 -3.70
N GLY A 337 0.97 -4.14 -4.28
CA GLY A 337 0.70 -3.83 -5.68
C GLY A 337 -0.78 -3.65 -6.01
N ARG A 338 -1.66 -3.49 -5.01
CA ARG A 338 -3.09 -3.25 -5.19
C ARG A 338 -3.45 -1.79 -4.97
N GLY A 339 -4.60 -1.36 -5.48
CA GLY A 339 -5.06 0.04 -5.41
C GLY A 339 -6.48 0.14 -4.86
N SER A 340 -6.63 0.53 -3.59
CA SER A 340 -7.92 0.87 -2.98
C SER A 340 -7.73 1.85 -1.82
N GLY A 341 -8.83 2.46 -1.36
CA GLY A 341 -8.82 3.31 -0.17
C GLY A 341 -8.30 2.58 1.07
N LYS A 342 -8.67 1.31 1.27
CA LYS A 342 -8.20 0.48 2.38
C LYS A 342 -6.69 0.18 2.30
N VAL A 343 -6.17 -0.08 1.10
CA VAL A 343 -4.72 -0.28 0.90
C VAL A 343 -3.98 1.02 1.23
N ARG A 344 -4.48 2.17 0.77
CA ARG A 344 -3.89 3.48 1.10
C ARG A 344 -3.96 3.77 2.61
N GLU A 345 -5.07 3.46 3.25
CA GLU A 345 -5.27 3.63 4.69
C GLU A 345 -4.26 2.78 5.49
N PHE A 346 -4.13 1.49 5.13
CA PHE A 346 -3.14 0.62 5.77
C PHE A 346 -1.71 1.11 5.55
N ALA A 347 -1.36 1.53 4.33
CA ALA A 347 -0.03 2.06 4.00
C ALA A 347 0.34 3.31 4.82
N LEU A 348 -0.65 4.13 5.19
CA LEU A 348 -0.46 5.40 5.92
C LEU A 348 -0.50 5.25 7.44
N TYR A 349 -1.31 4.34 7.95
CA TYR A 349 -1.63 4.27 9.38
C TYR A 349 -1.36 2.90 10.01
N GLY A 350 -1.09 1.88 9.21
CA GLY A 350 -1.06 0.49 9.67
C GLY A 350 -2.45 0.02 10.10
N GLU A 351 -2.48 -0.93 11.03
CA GLU A 351 -3.71 -1.46 11.62
C GLU A 351 -3.70 -1.20 13.13
N THR A 352 -4.84 -0.82 13.67
CA THR A 352 -5.01 -0.56 15.10
C THR A 352 -6.06 -1.49 15.69
N THR A 353 -5.98 -1.79 17.00
CA THR A 353 -6.98 -2.57 17.72
C THR A 353 -8.29 -1.79 17.94
N GLY A 354 -8.28 -0.47 17.72
CA GLY A 354 -9.37 0.45 18.07
C GLY A 354 -9.30 0.97 19.49
N GLU A 355 -8.35 0.51 20.29
CA GLU A 355 -8.08 0.96 21.65
C GLU A 355 -7.06 2.10 21.65
N THR A 356 -7.00 2.81 22.76
CA THR A 356 -6.04 3.88 23.03
C THR A 356 -5.22 3.51 24.25
N ASP A 357 -3.91 3.70 24.20
CA ASP A 357 -3.00 3.44 25.32
C ASP A 357 -3.07 4.54 26.39
N GLU A 358 -2.31 4.36 27.49
CA GLU A 358 -2.23 5.32 28.60
C GLU A 358 -1.67 6.70 28.20
N PHE A 359 -0.99 6.80 27.06
CA PHE A 359 -0.47 8.05 26.49
C PHE A 359 -1.45 8.71 25.53
N GLY A 360 -2.66 8.14 25.34
CA GLY A 360 -3.64 8.64 24.40
C GLY A 360 -3.35 8.31 22.94
N LEU A 361 -2.43 7.36 22.66
CA LEU A 361 -2.09 6.92 21.33
C LEU A 361 -2.85 5.66 20.93
N PRO A 362 -3.22 5.49 19.64
CA PRO A 362 -3.85 4.27 19.17
C PRO A 362 -2.96 3.04 19.37
N VAL A 363 -3.51 1.98 19.97
CA VAL A 363 -2.83 0.69 20.08
C VAL A 363 -2.75 0.04 18.71
N ARG A 364 -1.53 -0.27 18.25
CA ARG A 364 -1.27 -0.81 16.92
C ARG A 364 -1.18 -2.33 16.92
N CYS A 365 -1.75 -2.95 15.90
CA CYS A 365 -1.55 -4.36 15.65
C CYS A 365 -0.12 -4.60 15.12
N ASN A 366 0.58 -5.61 15.66
CA ASN A 366 1.89 -6.01 15.16
C ASN A 366 1.74 -6.89 13.90
N TRP A 367 1.32 -6.27 12.79
CA TRP A 367 1.14 -6.97 11.51
C TRP A 367 2.43 -7.65 11.01
N ALA A 368 3.59 -7.09 11.35
CA ALA A 368 4.90 -7.62 10.95
C ALA A 368 5.21 -8.99 11.57
N ALA A 369 4.73 -9.24 12.79
CA ALA A 369 4.86 -10.55 13.45
C ALA A 369 4.10 -11.66 12.71
N GLU A 370 2.99 -11.31 12.06
CA GLU A 370 2.16 -12.24 11.30
C GLU A 370 2.56 -12.33 9.81
N TYR A 371 3.44 -11.44 9.34
CA TYR A 371 3.83 -11.39 7.95
C TYR A 371 4.58 -12.66 7.52
N ARG A 372 4.12 -13.28 6.42
CA ARG A 372 4.73 -14.49 5.83
C ARG A 372 4.95 -14.33 4.32
N GLY A 373 4.83 -13.10 3.81
CA GLY A 373 5.00 -12.78 2.40
C GLY A 373 6.43 -13.00 1.90
N ARG A 374 6.57 -13.04 0.57
CA ARG A 374 7.87 -13.26 -0.08
C ARG A 374 8.70 -12.00 -0.19
N ALA A 375 8.04 -10.85 -0.34
CA ALA A 375 8.71 -9.57 -0.45
C ALA A 375 9.33 -9.13 0.87
N THR A 376 10.44 -8.41 0.79
CA THR A 376 10.92 -7.60 1.91
C THR A 376 10.05 -6.34 1.99
N VAL A 377 9.53 -6.00 3.18
CA VAL A 377 8.75 -4.78 3.39
C VAL A 377 9.54 -3.82 4.27
N VAL A 378 9.80 -2.63 3.76
CA VAL A 378 10.49 -1.55 4.49
C VAL A 378 9.47 -0.46 4.83
N TYR A 379 9.42 -0.07 6.10
CA TYR A 379 8.43 0.88 6.60
C TYR A 379 8.97 1.71 7.77
N GLY A 380 8.19 2.67 8.27
CA GLY A 380 8.49 3.57 9.39
C GLY A 380 7.28 3.80 10.29
N HIS A 381 6.92 5.07 10.54
CA HIS A 381 5.69 5.53 11.19
C HIS A 381 5.64 5.37 12.72
N THR A 382 6.22 4.35 13.26
CA THR A 382 6.25 4.12 14.72
C THR A 382 7.71 4.04 15.15
N PRO A 383 8.18 5.03 15.91
CA PRO A 383 9.60 5.11 16.28
C PRO A 383 10.08 3.87 17.04
N VAL A 384 11.25 3.38 16.65
CA VAL A 384 11.98 2.29 17.30
C VAL A 384 13.40 2.74 17.62
N PRO A 385 14.03 2.28 18.73
CA PRO A 385 15.39 2.68 19.07
C PRO A 385 16.42 2.27 18.02
N GLU A 386 16.27 1.07 17.47
CA GLU A 386 17.13 0.46 16.47
C GLU A 386 16.29 -0.26 15.42
N PRO A 387 16.70 -0.21 14.13
CA PRO A 387 16.05 -1.01 13.11
C PRO A 387 16.37 -2.49 13.32
N ASP A 388 15.37 -3.34 13.24
CA ASP A 388 15.53 -4.79 13.34
C ASP A 388 14.70 -5.51 12.30
N TRP A 389 15.12 -6.74 11.95
CA TRP A 389 14.41 -7.59 11.01
C TRP A 389 13.41 -8.48 11.74
N LEU A 390 12.13 -8.30 11.44
CA LEU A 390 11.06 -9.17 11.92
C LEU A 390 10.41 -9.88 10.72
N ASN A 391 10.60 -11.19 10.61
CA ASN A 391 10.28 -11.94 9.42
C ASN A 391 11.02 -11.34 8.18
N ARG A 392 10.32 -10.90 7.17
CA ARG A 392 10.90 -10.16 6.03
C ARG A 392 10.50 -8.69 6.04
N THR A 393 10.34 -8.11 7.20
CA THR A 393 9.99 -6.70 7.35
C THR A 393 10.99 -5.99 8.21
N THR A 394 11.16 -4.70 8.01
CA THR A 394 11.98 -3.85 8.88
C THR A 394 11.37 -2.46 9.00
N ASN A 395 11.33 -1.97 10.24
CA ASN A 395 10.99 -0.60 10.57
C ASN A 395 12.27 0.22 10.67
N ILE A 396 12.36 1.30 9.91
CA ILE A 396 13.54 2.19 9.89
C ILE A 396 13.21 3.62 10.37
N ASP A 397 12.03 3.86 10.94
CA ASP A 397 11.77 5.06 11.71
C ASP A 397 12.50 4.96 13.05
N THR A 398 13.66 5.53 13.11
CA THR A 398 14.48 5.54 14.33
C THR A 398 14.40 6.86 15.10
N GLY A 399 13.28 7.58 14.93
CA GLY A 399 12.87 8.70 15.74
C GLY A 399 13.82 9.89 15.72
N CYS A 400 14.34 10.27 14.55
CA CYS A 400 15.29 11.37 14.40
C CYS A 400 14.81 12.64 15.12
N VAL A 401 13.58 13.06 14.88
CA VAL A 401 12.99 14.29 15.47
C VAL A 401 12.87 14.22 17.00
N PHE A 402 12.90 13.03 17.57
CA PHE A 402 12.82 12.76 19.01
C PHE A 402 14.19 12.52 19.67
N GLY A 403 15.29 12.86 18.97
CA GLY A 403 16.65 12.70 19.50
C GLY A 403 17.28 11.34 19.20
N GLY A 404 16.65 10.49 18.41
CA GLY A 404 17.19 9.24 17.93
C GLY A 404 18.16 9.44 16.76
N LYS A 405 17.89 8.83 15.62
CA LYS A 405 18.73 8.94 14.42
C LYS A 405 17.87 8.89 13.16
N LEU A 406 18.39 9.42 12.04
CA LEU A 406 17.82 9.23 10.73
C LEU A 406 18.48 8.03 10.08
N THR A 407 17.69 7.02 9.73
CA THR A 407 18.17 5.74 9.20
C THR A 407 17.75 5.53 7.76
N ALA A 408 18.64 4.98 6.96
CA ALA A 408 18.38 4.46 5.64
C ALA A 408 18.69 2.96 5.57
N LEU A 409 17.92 2.23 4.76
CA LEU A 409 18.23 0.86 4.34
C LEU A 409 18.74 0.87 2.89
N ARG A 410 19.94 0.37 2.66
CA ARG A 410 20.48 0.13 1.31
C ARG A 410 19.92 -1.16 0.73
N TRP A 411 19.44 -1.10 -0.50
CA TRP A 411 18.94 -2.26 -1.25
C TRP A 411 19.71 -2.42 -2.56
N PRO A 412 20.15 -3.62 -2.94
CA PRO A 412 19.85 -4.94 -2.37
C PRO A 412 20.77 -5.38 -1.22
N GLU A 413 21.73 -4.57 -0.78
CA GLU A 413 22.76 -4.92 0.21
C GLU A 413 22.16 -5.28 1.57
N ARG A 414 21.00 -4.72 1.91
CA ARG A 414 20.31 -4.87 3.21
C ARG A 414 21.13 -4.32 4.39
N GLU A 415 21.85 -3.25 4.13
CA GLU A 415 22.71 -2.56 5.10
C GLU A 415 21.99 -1.33 5.66
N PHE A 416 22.02 -1.13 6.97
CA PHE A 416 21.52 0.09 7.60
C PHE A 416 22.63 1.12 7.70
N VAL A 417 22.32 2.35 7.28
CA VAL A 417 23.17 3.53 7.42
C VAL A 417 22.40 4.58 8.20
N SER A 418 22.98 5.14 9.25
CA SER A 418 22.28 6.10 10.10
C SER A 418 23.17 7.29 10.46
N VAL A 419 22.53 8.44 10.68
CA VAL A 419 23.16 9.62 11.28
C VAL A 419 22.39 9.99 12.56
N PRO A 420 23.08 10.29 13.67
CA PRO A 420 22.42 10.68 14.91
C PRO A 420 21.74 12.02 14.75
N ALA A 421 20.62 12.23 15.44
CA ALA A 421 20.01 13.55 15.58
C ALA A 421 20.97 14.50 16.32
N ALA A 422 21.05 15.75 15.90
CA ALA A 422 21.85 16.76 16.57
C ALA A 422 21.32 17.10 17.98
N ARG A 423 20.03 16.94 18.17
CA ARG A 423 19.32 17.15 19.45
C ARG A 423 17.92 16.56 19.40
N THR A 424 17.22 16.51 20.53
CA THR A 424 15.78 16.33 20.57
C THR A 424 15.09 17.59 20.07
N TYR A 425 14.35 17.50 18.98
CA TYR A 425 13.60 18.62 18.39
C TYR A 425 12.17 18.66 18.93
N CYS A 426 11.60 17.52 19.24
CA CYS A 426 10.26 17.36 19.78
C CYS A 426 10.26 16.25 20.82
N GLU A 427 9.61 16.45 21.95
CA GLU A 427 9.45 15.40 22.94
C GLU A 427 8.43 14.36 22.44
N PRO A 428 8.77 13.05 22.49
CA PRO A 428 7.83 12.02 22.11
C PRO A 428 6.70 11.89 23.14
N ALA A 429 5.48 11.67 22.66
CA ALA A 429 4.34 11.42 23.55
C ALA A 429 4.52 10.14 24.39
N ARG A 430 5.27 9.16 23.86
CA ARG A 430 5.66 7.92 24.54
C ARG A 430 7.18 7.78 24.45
N PRO A 431 7.86 7.57 25.57
CA PRO A 431 9.31 7.26 25.56
C PRO A 431 9.58 6.03 24.68
N PHE A 432 10.52 6.15 23.76
CA PHE A 432 10.93 5.04 22.87
C PHE A 432 12.43 4.77 22.91
N LEU A 433 13.24 5.75 23.33
CA LEU A 433 14.66 5.56 23.61
C LEU A 433 14.83 5.00 25.03
N PRO A 434 15.77 4.05 25.23
CA PRO A 434 16.10 3.60 26.57
C PRO A 434 16.57 4.78 27.42
N THR A 435 16.04 4.93 28.63
CA THR A 435 16.53 5.91 29.58
C THR A 435 17.87 5.43 30.19
N GLU A 436 18.69 6.36 30.73
CA GLU A 436 19.91 5.97 31.45
C GLU A 436 19.58 5.03 32.63
N GLU A 437 18.41 5.15 33.25
CA GLU A 437 17.93 4.26 34.29
C GLU A 437 17.61 2.86 33.74
N ASP A 438 17.08 2.75 32.52
CA ASP A 438 16.83 1.47 31.85
C ASP A 438 18.15 0.79 31.44
N ALA A 439 19.14 1.56 31.07
CA ALA A 439 20.48 1.04 30.76
C ALA A 439 21.24 0.57 32.00
N SER A 440 20.99 1.18 33.15
CA SER A 440 21.60 0.84 34.44
C SER A 440 20.87 -0.27 35.21
N ALA A 441 19.58 -0.50 34.91
CA ALA A 441 18.68 -1.36 35.71
C ALA A 441 18.90 -2.86 35.51
N LEU A 442 19.78 -3.29 34.61
CA LEU A 442 20.11 -4.70 34.42
C LEU A 442 21.64 -4.85 34.48
N SER A 443 22.14 -4.96 35.69
CA SER A 443 23.53 -5.37 35.85
C SER A 443 23.73 -6.75 35.20
N SER A 444 24.90 -6.96 34.57
CA SER A 444 25.27 -8.28 34.02
C SER A 444 25.10 -9.40 35.04
N GLN A 445 25.18 -9.07 36.32
CA GLN A 445 25.00 -9.97 37.44
C GLN A 445 23.53 -10.42 37.59
N GLN A 446 22.56 -9.49 37.51
CA GLN A 446 21.13 -9.81 37.63
C GLN A 446 20.63 -10.71 36.49
N ILE A 447 21.12 -10.47 35.28
CA ILE A 447 20.84 -11.35 34.13
C ILE A 447 21.41 -12.75 34.38
N HIS A 448 22.60 -12.83 34.94
CA HIS A 448 23.26 -14.10 35.24
C HIS A 448 22.53 -14.88 36.32
N ASP A 449 22.09 -14.20 37.38
CA ASP A 449 21.36 -14.80 38.51
C ASP A 449 19.96 -15.29 38.07
N ASP A 450 19.25 -14.52 37.26
CA ASP A 450 17.96 -14.91 36.68
C ASP A 450 18.10 -16.12 35.73
N LEU A 451 19.23 -16.26 35.03
CA LEU A 451 19.48 -17.39 34.14
C LEU A 451 19.85 -18.64 34.92
N LEU A 452 20.59 -18.54 36.02
CA LEU A 452 20.89 -19.66 36.92
C LEU A 452 19.62 -20.19 37.57
N ASP A 453 18.71 -19.32 38.00
CA ASP A 453 17.37 -19.70 38.50
C ASP A 453 16.55 -20.44 37.43
N ALA A 454 16.60 -20.01 36.18
CA ALA A 454 15.94 -20.68 35.09
C ALA A 454 16.55 -22.06 34.77
N GLU A 455 17.87 -22.20 34.84
CA GLU A 455 18.58 -23.50 34.70
C GLU A 455 18.15 -24.48 35.82
N ASP A 456 18.02 -24.00 37.05
CA ASP A 456 17.57 -24.80 38.21
C ASP A 456 16.12 -25.29 38.05
N VAL A 457 15.24 -24.42 37.58
CA VAL A 457 13.82 -24.77 37.35
C VAL A 457 13.66 -25.79 36.21
N LEU A 458 14.48 -25.69 35.17
CA LEU A 458 14.38 -26.55 34.00
C LEU A 458 15.14 -27.89 34.17
N GLY A 459 16.09 -27.94 35.13
CA GLY A 459 17.00 -29.09 35.29
C GLY A 459 17.86 -29.36 34.05
N LYS A 460 18.02 -28.36 33.18
CA LYS A 460 18.76 -28.43 31.94
C LYS A 460 19.63 -27.21 31.76
N ARG A 461 20.77 -27.38 31.12
CA ARG A 461 21.68 -26.31 30.82
C ARG A 461 21.12 -25.40 29.70
N ILE A 462 20.98 -24.12 29.99
CA ILE A 462 20.57 -23.11 29.03
C ILE A 462 21.80 -22.57 28.31
N ILE A 463 21.81 -22.67 26.97
CA ILE A 463 22.83 -22.02 26.15
C ILE A 463 22.31 -20.65 25.77
N THR A 464 22.91 -19.63 26.35
CA THR A 464 22.57 -18.23 26.04
C THR A 464 23.57 -17.65 25.07
N THR A 465 23.05 -16.98 24.03
CA THR A 465 23.86 -16.10 23.21
C THR A 465 23.33 -14.70 23.43
N ARG A 466 24.08 -13.86 24.09
CA ARG A 466 23.73 -12.49 24.38
C ARG A 466 24.02 -11.59 23.17
N LEU A 467 23.04 -10.86 22.74
CA LEU A 467 23.19 -9.72 21.85
C LEU A 467 22.60 -8.50 22.55
N ARG A 468 23.45 -7.74 23.23
CA ARG A 468 23.21 -6.46 23.95
C ARG A 468 21.97 -6.38 24.84
N SER A 469 20.74 -6.43 24.29
CA SER A 469 19.48 -6.35 25.03
C SER A 469 18.56 -7.56 24.83
N SER A 470 19.01 -8.61 24.15
CA SER A 470 18.23 -9.83 23.92
C SER A 470 18.98 -11.07 24.39
N VAL A 471 18.26 -12.02 24.97
CA VAL A 471 18.77 -13.32 25.37
C VAL A 471 18.06 -14.38 24.56
N THR A 472 18.81 -15.19 23.81
CA THR A 472 18.24 -16.34 23.08
C THR A 472 18.36 -17.58 23.97
N ILE A 473 17.21 -18.15 24.35
CA ILE A 473 17.13 -19.38 25.11
C ILE A 473 16.82 -20.52 24.14
N ARG A 474 17.65 -21.54 24.13
CA ARG A 474 17.38 -22.78 23.37
C ARG A 474 16.91 -23.84 24.35
N GLU A 475 15.74 -24.40 24.07
CA GLU A 475 15.17 -25.45 24.89
C GLU A 475 14.54 -26.54 24.04
N GLU A 476 14.68 -27.79 24.49
CA GLU A 476 14.10 -28.98 23.85
C GLU A 476 12.64 -29.24 24.28
N ASN A 477 12.14 -28.50 25.29
CA ASN A 477 10.79 -28.71 25.84
C ASN A 477 9.96 -27.42 25.84
N ALA A 478 8.97 -27.35 24.95
CA ALA A 478 8.12 -26.17 24.75
C ALA A 478 7.27 -25.79 25.99
N VAL A 479 6.95 -26.73 26.88
CA VAL A 479 6.13 -26.47 28.08
C VAL A 479 6.94 -25.72 29.13
N ALA A 480 8.18 -26.08 29.33
CA ALA A 480 9.07 -25.39 30.27
C ALA A 480 9.48 -24.00 29.74
N ALA A 481 9.59 -23.83 28.42
CA ALA A 481 9.80 -22.52 27.80
C ALA A 481 8.63 -21.58 28.07
N LEU A 482 7.37 -22.07 28.07
CA LEU A 482 6.17 -21.29 28.39
C LEU A 482 6.12 -20.90 29.88
N GLU A 483 6.58 -21.76 30.79
CA GLU A 483 6.67 -21.42 32.24
C GLU A 483 7.71 -20.33 32.50
N ILE A 484 8.85 -20.39 31.85
CA ILE A 484 9.86 -19.33 31.90
C ILE A 484 9.28 -18.03 31.35
N MET A 485 8.65 -18.06 30.18
CA MET A 485 7.99 -16.89 29.58
C MET A 485 6.97 -16.26 30.54
N SER A 486 6.17 -17.06 31.25
CA SER A 486 5.19 -16.53 32.19
C SER A 486 5.81 -15.82 33.41
N ARG A 487 6.95 -16.29 33.88
CA ARG A 487 7.71 -15.62 34.98
C ARG A 487 8.31 -14.28 34.52
N PHE A 488 8.83 -14.21 33.30
CA PHE A 488 9.45 -13.02 32.75
C PHE A 488 8.45 -12.05 32.10
N ALA A 489 7.30 -12.52 31.62
CA ALA A 489 6.23 -11.68 31.09
C ALA A 489 5.61 -10.74 32.14
N ALA A 490 5.78 -11.03 33.44
CA ALA A 490 5.40 -10.13 34.51
C ALA A 490 6.36 -8.92 34.66
N ASN A 491 7.48 -8.90 33.96
CA ASN A 491 8.42 -7.78 33.97
C ASN A 491 8.46 -7.09 32.61
N PRO A 492 7.89 -5.88 32.43
CA PRO A 492 7.78 -5.20 31.15
C PRO A 492 9.13 -4.81 30.50
N LYS A 493 10.23 -5.06 31.16
CA LYS A 493 11.60 -4.73 30.69
C LYS A 493 12.26 -5.84 29.86
N TRP A 494 11.62 -7.01 29.68
CA TRP A 494 12.22 -8.15 28.96
C TRP A 494 11.51 -8.44 27.64
N LEU A 495 12.25 -8.41 26.55
CA LEU A 495 11.83 -9.00 25.28
C LEU A 495 12.50 -10.38 25.16
N ILE A 496 11.74 -11.45 25.35
CA ILE A 496 12.26 -12.83 25.28
C ILE A 496 11.85 -13.43 23.95
N TYR A 497 12.83 -13.78 23.12
CA TYR A 497 12.63 -14.61 21.95
C TYR A 497 12.94 -16.06 22.30
N VAL A 498 11.90 -16.90 22.30
CA VAL A 498 12.10 -18.34 22.40
C VAL A 498 12.05 -18.93 21.01
N ALA A 499 13.19 -19.38 20.50
CA ALA A 499 13.26 -20.17 19.28
C ALA A 499 13.28 -21.64 19.65
N VAL A 500 12.17 -22.33 19.47
CA VAL A 500 12.10 -23.81 19.57
C VAL A 500 12.53 -24.36 18.21
N ARG A 501 13.66 -25.05 18.14
CA ARG A 501 14.00 -25.90 17.00
C ARG A 501 13.44 -27.30 17.26
N ASN A 502 12.50 -27.73 16.45
CA ASN A 502 12.25 -29.15 16.27
C ASN A 502 13.38 -29.72 15.40
N GLU A 503 14.18 -30.62 15.94
CA GLU A 503 15.03 -31.49 15.15
C GLU A 503 14.20 -32.60 14.48
#